data_1eea883ed167334c822665b4f52b128c
#
_entry.id   1eea883ed167334c822665b4f52b128c
#
_cell.length_a   1.000
_cell.length_b   1.000
_cell.length_c   1.000
_cell.angle_alpha   90.00
_cell.angle_beta   90.00
_cell.angle_gamma   90.00
#
_symmetry.space_group_name_H-M   'P 1'
#
loop_
_entity.id
_entity.type
_entity.pdbx_description
1 polymer ?
#
loop_
_entity_poly.entity_id
_entity_poly.type
_entity_poly.pdbx_seq_one_letter_code
_entity_poly.pdbx_strand_id
1 'polypeptide(L)'
;SAAAFLYSTVVLFLASSAMAQGGPEAAMPYMDEYYFESAAMILTLITVGKTLEAYSKGKTTDAIRGLMDLTPKQATVLREGQEVKIPVEDVVVGDQFLVRPGESIPVDGKVVQGESAVDESMLTGESLPVDKGPGSTVSAATNNQSGFLTCQATRVSGDTTVGQMIRLVEEAAASKAPIAKIADKVSAIFVPTVLILALITGIVWLAIGQTVGFALARAISV
;
A
#
# COMPACT_ATOMS: atom_id res chain seq x y z
N SER A 1 -4.88 -5.97 24.41
CA SER A 1 -4.55 -7.41 24.30
C SER A 1 -3.33 -7.82 25.13
N ALA A 2 -2.19 -7.11 25.06
CA ALA A 2 -0.98 -7.43 25.84
C ALA A 2 -1.22 -7.41 27.35
N ALA A 3 -1.89 -6.38 27.87
CA ALA A 3 -2.25 -6.30 29.30
C ALA A 3 -3.14 -7.46 29.74
N ALA A 4 -4.17 -7.78 28.97
CA ALA A 4 -5.06 -8.91 29.24
C ALA A 4 -4.32 -10.25 29.22
N PHE A 5 -3.41 -10.43 28.27
CA PHE A 5 -2.59 -11.66 28.19
C PHE A 5 -1.64 -11.79 29.38
N LEU A 6 -0.91 -10.71 29.73
CA LEU A 6 0.01 -10.71 30.90
C LEU A 6 -0.74 -10.94 32.19
N TYR A 7 -1.87 -10.24 32.41
CA TYR A 7 -2.73 -10.44 33.57
C TYR A 7 -3.18 -11.90 33.68
N SER A 8 -3.76 -12.46 32.62
CA SER A 8 -4.22 -13.84 32.62
C SER A 8 -3.09 -14.84 32.85
N THR A 9 -1.88 -14.55 32.38
CA THR A 9 -0.71 -15.39 32.63
C THR A 9 -0.34 -15.38 34.13
N VAL A 10 -0.33 -14.20 34.78
CA VAL A 10 -0.10 -14.09 36.23
C VAL A 10 -1.16 -14.82 37.01
N VAL A 11 -2.44 -14.62 36.67
CA VAL A 11 -3.57 -15.31 37.30
C VAL A 11 -3.48 -16.82 37.16
N LEU A 12 -3.03 -17.32 36.01
CA LEU A 12 -2.81 -18.76 35.78
C LEU A 12 -1.76 -19.32 36.73
N PHE A 13 -0.65 -18.61 36.95
CA PHE A 13 0.37 -19.04 37.91
C PHE A 13 -0.14 -18.99 39.34
N LEU A 14 -0.92 -17.98 39.70
CA LEU A 14 -1.53 -17.87 41.04
C LEU A 14 -2.56 -19.01 41.26
N ALA A 15 -3.41 -19.28 40.28
CA ALA A 15 -4.36 -20.39 40.30
C ALA A 15 -3.67 -21.76 40.47
N SER A 16 -2.59 -21.96 39.69
CA SER A 16 -1.77 -23.19 39.77
C SER A 16 -1.12 -23.36 41.15
N SER A 17 -0.59 -22.28 41.72
CA SER A 17 -0.04 -22.29 43.08
C SER A 17 -1.08 -22.54 44.16
N ALA A 18 -2.27 -21.92 44.06
CA ALA A 18 -3.38 -22.12 44.97
C ALA A 18 -3.89 -23.57 44.91
N MET A 19 -3.98 -24.15 43.71
CA MET A 19 -4.39 -25.53 43.50
C MET A 19 -3.41 -26.52 44.13
N ALA A 20 -2.10 -26.24 44.05
CA ALA A 20 -1.07 -27.08 44.64
C ALA A 20 -1.06 -27.05 46.19
N GLN A 21 -1.48 -25.97 46.81
CA GLN A 21 -1.45 -25.78 48.27
C GLN A 21 -2.80 -26.06 48.95
N GLY A 22 -3.93 -25.77 48.28
CA GLY A 22 -5.26 -25.87 48.90
C GLY A 22 -6.28 -26.66 48.10
N GLY A 23 -5.88 -27.31 47.01
CA GLY A 23 -6.76 -28.12 46.16
C GLY A 23 -7.65 -27.29 45.22
N PRO A 24 -8.62 -27.94 44.55
CA PRO A 24 -9.45 -27.29 43.53
C PRO A 24 -10.29 -26.10 44.05
N GLU A 25 -10.75 -26.17 45.29
CA GLU A 25 -11.56 -25.11 45.90
C GLU A 25 -10.78 -23.80 46.07
N ALA A 26 -9.46 -23.88 46.34
CA ALA A 26 -8.59 -22.69 46.47
C ALA A 26 -8.29 -22.00 45.14
N ALA A 27 -8.40 -22.73 44.02
CA ALA A 27 -8.19 -22.21 42.69
C ALA A 27 -9.45 -21.58 42.07
N MET A 28 -10.64 -21.91 42.57
CA MET A 28 -11.93 -21.44 42.03
C MET A 28 -12.02 -19.92 41.87
N PRO A 29 -11.58 -19.04 42.79
CA PRO A 29 -11.69 -17.60 42.66
C PRO A 29 -10.91 -17.04 41.46
N TYR A 30 -9.92 -17.77 40.94
CA TYR A 30 -9.07 -17.34 39.82
C TYR A 30 -9.62 -17.84 38.48
N MET A 31 -10.55 -18.80 38.43
CA MET A 31 -11.01 -19.41 37.18
C MET A 31 -11.81 -18.48 36.28
N ASP A 32 -12.51 -17.51 36.86
CA ASP A 32 -13.35 -16.56 36.13
C ASP A 32 -12.55 -15.27 35.72
N GLU A 33 -11.25 -15.20 36.06
CA GLU A 33 -10.43 -14.01 35.81
C GLU A 33 -9.52 -14.15 34.57
N TYR A 34 -9.78 -15.10 33.66
CA TYR A 34 -8.99 -15.28 32.46
C TYR A 34 -9.53 -14.43 31.30
N TYR A 35 -8.65 -13.64 30.71
CA TYR A 35 -8.93 -12.80 29.52
C TYR A 35 -8.16 -13.24 28.28
N PHE A 36 -7.69 -14.50 28.22
CA PHE A 36 -7.00 -15.05 27.06
C PHE A 36 -7.86 -15.03 25.81
N GLU A 37 -9.15 -15.30 25.95
CA GLU A 37 -10.14 -15.27 24.88
C GLU A 37 -10.20 -13.87 24.25
N SER A 38 -10.39 -12.84 25.07
CA SER A 38 -10.41 -11.45 24.61
C SER A 38 -9.11 -11.04 23.94
N ALA A 39 -7.96 -11.43 24.52
CA ALA A 39 -6.66 -11.14 23.92
C ALA A 39 -6.48 -11.82 22.56
N ALA A 40 -6.87 -13.09 22.43
CA ALA A 40 -6.80 -13.85 21.19
C ALA A 40 -7.75 -13.28 20.12
N MET A 41 -8.98 -12.92 20.50
CA MET A 41 -9.97 -12.33 19.61
C MET A 41 -9.49 -11.00 19.01
N ILE A 42 -8.94 -10.12 19.83
CA ILE A 42 -8.41 -8.82 19.38
C ILE A 42 -7.23 -9.04 18.40
N LEU A 43 -6.29 -9.94 18.71
CA LEU A 43 -5.16 -10.24 17.82
C LEU A 43 -5.62 -10.84 16.49
N THR A 44 -6.61 -11.73 16.54
CA THR A 44 -7.18 -12.34 15.33
C THR A 44 -7.83 -11.27 14.44
N LEU A 45 -8.66 -10.39 15.01
CA LEU A 45 -9.31 -9.31 14.26
C LEU A 45 -8.29 -8.34 13.65
N ILE A 46 -7.24 -7.97 14.39
CA ILE A 46 -6.17 -7.11 13.87
C ILE A 46 -5.45 -7.81 12.70
N THR A 47 -5.13 -9.10 12.86
CA THR A 47 -4.43 -9.88 11.82
C THR A 47 -5.28 -10.01 10.56
N VAL A 48 -6.57 -10.33 10.70
CA VAL A 48 -7.51 -10.38 9.57
C VAL A 48 -7.60 -9.02 8.88
N GLY A 49 -7.75 -7.93 9.64
CA GLY A 49 -7.80 -6.57 9.09
C GLY A 49 -6.53 -6.22 8.32
N LYS A 50 -5.34 -6.51 8.87
CA LYS A 50 -4.06 -6.28 8.21
C LYS A 50 -3.86 -7.14 6.96
N THR A 51 -4.32 -8.38 6.98
CA THR A 51 -4.25 -9.27 5.82
C THR A 51 -5.14 -8.78 4.68
N LEU A 52 -6.37 -8.35 4.98
CA LEU A 52 -7.27 -7.77 3.99
C LEU A 52 -6.72 -6.46 3.41
N GLU A 53 -6.15 -5.60 4.24
CA GLU A 53 -5.48 -4.37 3.80
C GLU A 53 -4.32 -4.67 2.85
N ALA A 54 -3.44 -5.61 3.21
CA ALA A 54 -2.29 -6.01 2.39
C ALA A 54 -2.75 -6.63 1.06
N TYR A 55 -3.77 -7.49 1.08
CA TYR A 55 -4.33 -8.11 -0.12
C TYR A 55 -4.93 -7.06 -1.08
N SER A 56 -5.68 -6.10 -0.55
CA SER A 56 -6.27 -5.02 -1.35
C SER A 56 -5.20 -4.13 -2.00
N LYS A 57 -4.16 -3.77 -1.24
CA LYS A 57 -3.03 -2.97 -1.76
C LYS A 57 -2.21 -3.73 -2.80
N GLY A 58 -2.00 -5.03 -2.61
CA GLY A 58 -1.24 -5.87 -3.55
C GLY A 58 -1.83 -5.86 -4.95
N LYS A 59 -3.14 -6.04 -5.08
CA LYS A 59 -3.82 -6.03 -6.40
C LYS A 59 -3.66 -4.71 -7.16
N THR A 60 -3.67 -3.57 -6.46
CA THR A 60 -3.48 -2.26 -7.09
C THR A 60 -2.04 -2.10 -7.59
N THR A 61 -1.06 -2.55 -6.82
CA THR A 61 0.36 -2.49 -7.18
C THR A 61 0.68 -3.38 -8.40
N ASP A 62 0.06 -4.56 -8.52
CA ASP A 62 0.27 -5.46 -9.65
C ASP A 62 -0.26 -4.87 -10.97
N ALA A 63 -1.39 -4.17 -10.94
CA ALA A 63 -1.91 -3.45 -12.11
C ALA A 63 -0.95 -2.33 -12.57
N ILE A 64 -0.37 -1.58 -11.64
CA ILE A 64 0.62 -0.53 -11.92
C ILE A 64 1.89 -1.13 -12.53
N ARG A 65 2.40 -2.25 -11.99
CA ARG A 65 3.56 -2.96 -12.55
C ARG A 65 3.32 -3.40 -13.98
N GLY A 66 2.12 -3.90 -14.29
CA GLY A 66 1.75 -4.24 -15.65
C GLY A 66 1.86 -3.06 -16.63
N LEU A 67 1.53 -1.85 -16.20
CA LEU A 67 1.72 -0.64 -17.03
C LEU A 67 3.22 -0.26 -17.18
N MET A 68 4.01 -0.42 -16.13
CA MET A 68 5.47 -0.16 -16.19
C MET A 68 6.21 -1.13 -17.11
N ASP A 69 5.79 -2.40 -17.16
CA ASP A 69 6.41 -3.42 -18.01
C ASP A 69 6.18 -3.19 -19.51
N LEU A 70 5.24 -2.32 -19.87
CA LEU A 70 4.96 -1.94 -21.27
C LEU A 70 5.95 -0.89 -21.80
N THR A 71 6.59 -0.14 -20.94
CA THR A 71 7.61 0.84 -21.34
C THR A 71 8.92 0.12 -21.62
N PRO A 72 9.54 0.29 -22.80
CA PRO A 72 10.80 -0.37 -23.10
C PRO A 72 11.91 0.14 -22.17
N LYS A 73 12.81 -0.74 -21.78
CA LYS A 73 13.94 -0.39 -20.88
C LYS A 73 15.06 0.36 -21.59
N GLN A 74 15.08 0.32 -22.91
CA GLN A 74 16.10 0.96 -23.73
C GLN A 74 15.46 1.78 -24.84
N ALA A 75 16.09 2.87 -25.22
CA ALA A 75 15.75 3.72 -26.36
C ALA A 75 16.91 3.76 -27.36
N THR A 76 16.62 3.77 -28.66
CA THR A 76 17.60 4.05 -29.69
C THR A 76 17.57 5.54 -29.96
N VAL A 77 18.60 6.26 -29.57
CA VAL A 77 18.71 7.72 -29.78
C VAL A 77 19.72 8.04 -30.89
N LEU A 78 19.52 9.15 -31.55
CA LEU A 78 20.43 9.67 -32.57
C LEU A 78 21.33 10.72 -31.92
N ARG A 79 22.60 10.41 -31.68
CA ARG A 79 23.60 11.35 -31.16
C ARG A 79 24.75 11.50 -32.15
N GLU A 80 25.04 12.72 -32.53
CA GLU A 80 26.11 13.03 -33.52
C GLU A 80 25.96 12.26 -34.85
N GLY A 81 24.69 12.01 -35.26
CA GLY A 81 24.38 11.29 -36.48
C GLY A 81 24.51 9.76 -36.38
N GLN A 82 24.80 9.21 -35.20
CA GLN A 82 24.93 7.77 -34.97
C GLN A 82 23.78 7.26 -34.07
N GLU A 83 23.28 6.07 -34.37
CA GLU A 83 22.31 5.37 -33.54
C GLU A 83 22.98 4.77 -32.32
N VAL A 84 22.58 5.18 -31.13
CA VAL A 84 23.08 4.66 -29.87
C VAL A 84 21.93 4.13 -29.03
N LYS A 85 22.05 2.90 -28.52
CA LYS A 85 21.09 2.36 -27.54
C LYS A 85 21.48 2.78 -26.14
N ILE A 86 20.56 3.46 -25.47
CA ILE A 86 20.74 3.92 -24.09
C ILE A 86 19.57 3.46 -23.21
N PRO A 87 19.73 3.37 -21.88
CA PRO A 87 18.60 3.23 -20.97
C PRO A 87 17.58 4.35 -21.18
N VAL A 88 16.28 4.05 -21.08
CA VAL A 88 15.22 5.06 -21.24
C VAL A 88 15.37 6.20 -20.23
N GLU A 89 15.92 5.88 -19.05
CA GLU A 89 16.17 6.85 -17.97
C GLU A 89 17.20 7.92 -18.34
N ASP A 90 18.08 7.63 -19.30
CA ASP A 90 19.15 8.52 -19.78
C ASP A 90 18.72 9.38 -20.98
N VAL A 91 17.50 9.22 -21.46
CA VAL A 91 16.93 10.07 -22.52
C VAL A 91 16.59 11.43 -21.92
N VAL A 92 17.00 12.50 -22.60
CA VAL A 92 16.70 13.88 -22.20
C VAL A 92 15.74 14.57 -23.17
N VAL A 93 15.02 15.56 -22.69
CA VAL A 93 14.14 16.37 -23.55
C VAL A 93 14.94 17.02 -24.65
N GLY A 94 14.48 16.87 -25.90
CA GLY A 94 15.16 17.34 -27.11
C GLY A 94 15.96 16.27 -27.83
N ASP A 95 16.30 15.12 -27.20
CA ASP A 95 16.94 13.99 -27.89
C ASP A 95 16.06 13.51 -29.03
N GLN A 96 16.68 13.16 -30.16
CA GLN A 96 16.01 12.44 -31.23
C GLN A 96 16.11 10.94 -30.99
N PHE A 97 14.98 10.24 -31.02
CA PHE A 97 14.92 8.80 -30.89
C PHE A 97 14.22 8.15 -32.07
N LEU A 98 14.60 6.91 -32.32
CA LEU A 98 14.15 6.13 -33.45
C LEU A 98 13.23 5.01 -32.96
N VAL A 99 12.13 4.78 -33.67
CA VAL A 99 11.20 3.69 -33.37
C VAL A 99 10.92 2.89 -34.63
N ARG A 100 11.31 1.62 -34.62
CA ARG A 100 11.12 0.69 -35.73
C ARG A 100 9.76 0.03 -35.66
N PRO A 101 9.27 -0.55 -36.78
CA PRO A 101 8.05 -1.37 -36.76
C PRO A 101 8.11 -2.46 -35.66
N GLY A 102 7.05 -2.58 -34.88
CA GLY A 102 6.94 -3.51 -33.75
C GLY A 102 7.61 -3.07 -32.45
N GLU A 103 8.31 -1.92 -32.43
CA GLU A 103 8.90 -1.39 -31.21
C GLU A 103 7.93 -0.51 -30.44
N SER A 104 8.00 -0.57 -29.11
CA SER A 104 7.27 0.37 -28.24
C SER A 104 7.98 1.71 -28.17
N ILE A 105 7.20 2.79 -28.12
CA ILE A 105 7.71 4.17 -28.00
C ILE A 105 8.25 4.38 -26.58
N PRO A 106 9.55 4.78 -26.44
CA PRO A 106 10.21 4.82 -25.14
C PRO A 106 9.81 6.00 -24.25
N VAL A 107 9.58 7.16 -24.85
CA VAL A 107 9.26 8.44 -24.18
C VAL A 107 8.24 9.22 -24.98
N ASP A 108 7.57 10.20 -24.36
CA ASP A 108 6.67 11.08 -25.11
C ASP A 108 7.48 11.96 -26.06
N GLY A 109 6.97 12.12 -27.28
CA GLY A 109 7.67 12.87 -28.30
C GLY A 109 6.78 13.45 -29.38
N LYS A 110 7.44 14.11 -30.31
CA LYS A 110 6.83 14.65 -31.53
C LYS A 110 7.53 14.05 -32.73
N VAL A 111 6.80 13.52 -33.68
CA VAL A 111 7.36 12.98 -34.92
C VAL A 111 8.04 14.09 -35.71
N VAL A 112 9.31 13.90 -36.04
CA VAL A 112 10.13 14.81 -36.87
C VAL A 112 10.14 14.30 -38.31
N GLN A 113 10.27 12.98 -38.49
CA GLN A 113 10.35 12.34 -39.80
C GLN A 113 9.74 10.95 -39.76
N GLY A 114 9.18 10.53 -40.89
CA GLY A 114 8.56 9.21 -41.05
C GLY A 114 7.04 9.27 -40.87
N GLU A 115 6.40 8.19 -41.29
CA GLU A 115 4.96 7.98 -41.16
C GLU A 115 4.72 6.54 -40.71
N SER A 116 3.79 6.35 -39.80
CA SER A 116 3.41 5.02 -39.29
C SER A 116 2.03 5.03 -38.63
N ALA A 117 1.42 3.86 -38.58
CA ALA A 117 0.28 3.60 -37.70
C ALA A 117 0.78 3.20 -36.31
N VAL A 118 0.32 3.90 -35.29
CA VAL A 118 0.67 3.66 -33.88
C VAL A 118 -0.56 3.18 -33.12
N ASP A 119 -0.39 2.05 -32.44
CA ASP A 119 -1.43 1.50 -31.55
C ASP A 119 -1.34 2.21 -30.19
N GLU A 120 -2.36 3.03 -29.93
CA GLU A 120 -2.51 3.78 -28.66
C GLU A 120 -3.58 3.15 -27.75
N SER A 121 -4.03 1.92 -28.05
CA SER A 121 -5.13 1.26 -27.32
C SER A 121 -4.90 1.13 -25.83
N MET A 122 -3.65 1.01 -25.41
CA MET A 122 -3.26 0.97 -24.00
C MET A 122 -3.60 2.25 -23.23
N LEU A 123 -3.59 3.40 -23.90
CA LEU A 123 -3.88 4.71 -23.31
C LEU A 123 -5.32 5.15 -23.54
N THR A 124 -5.85 4.90 -24.73
CA THR A 124 -7.16 5.40 -25.16
C THR A 124 -8.28 4.37 -25.03
N GLY A 125 -7.95 3.08 -25.01
CA GLY A 125 -8.91 1.97 -25.08
C GLY A 125 -9.44 1.72 -26.48
N GLU A 126 -9.04 2.50 -27.50
CA GLU A 126 -9.46 2.34 -28.88
C GLU A 126 -8.52 1.37 -29.61
N SER A 127 -9.06 0.29 -30.19
CA SER A 127 -8.27 -0.77 -30.83
C SER A 127 -7.77 -0.42 -32.24
N LEU A 128 -8.20 0.71 -32.83
CA LEU A 128 -7.75 1.11 -34.15
C LEU A 128 -6.44 1.91 -34.06
N PRO A 129 -5.37 1.50 -34.75
CA PRO A 129 -4.14 2.26 -34.82
C PRO A 129 -4.38 3.65 -35.44
N VAL A 130 -3.65 4.63 -34.95
CA VAL A 130 -3.74 6.03 -35.39
C VAL A 130 -2.55 6.36 -36.27
N ASP A 131 -2.82 6.92 -37.45
CA ASP A 131 -1.75 7.38 -38.35
C ASP A 131 -1.01 8.57 -37.76
N LYS A 132 0.31 8.46 -37.68
CA LYS A 132 1.24 9.48 -37.18
C LYS A 132 2.21 9.87 -38.29
N GLY A 133 2.37 11.15 -38.50
CA GLY A 133 3.32 11.75 -39.43
C GLY A 133 4.01 12.96 -38.82
N PRO A 134 4.87 13.66 -39.57
CA PRO A 134 5.62 14.81 -39.08
C PRO A 134 4.72 15.84 -38.40
N GLY A 135 5.08 16.21 -37.16
CA GLY A 135 4.30 17.11 -36.33
C GLY A 135 3.31 16.43 -35.38
N SER A 136 2.97 15.13 -35.59
CA SER A 136 2.10 14.38 -34.68
C SER A 136 2.79 14.09 -33.34
N THR A 137 2.02 14.06 -32.25
CA THR A 137 2.50 13.62 -30.95
C THR A 137 2.41 12.10 -30.81
N VAL A 138 3.41 11.53 -30.11
CA VAL A 138 3.46 10.11 -29.74
C VAL A 138 3.68 9.98 -28.25
N SER A 139 3.12 8.96 -27.65
CA SER A 139 3.16 8.73 -26.21
C SER A 139 3.98 7.50 -25.86
N ALA A 140 4.68 7.53 -24.74
CA ALA A 140 5.39 6.38 -24.20
C ALA A 140 4.46 5.17 -24.03
N ALA A 141 5.03 3.96 -24.13
CA ALA A 141 4.33 2.67 -24.03
C ALA A 141 3.29 2.37 -25.13
N THR A 142 3.13 3.24 -26.14
CA THR A 142 2.37 2.92 -27.34
C THR A 142 3.22 2.14 -28.34
N ASN A 143 2.61 1.40 -29.27
CA ASN A 143 3.33 0.47 -30.11
C ASN A 143 3.32 0.91 -31.58
N ASN A 144 4.50 1.06 -32.17
CA ASN A 144 4.66 1.40 -33.57
C ASN A 144 4.42 0.18 -34.46
N GLN A 145 3.45 0.23 -35.37
CA GLN A 145 3.00 -0.95 -36.10
C GLN A 145 3.69 -1.18 -37.44
N SER A 146 3.86 -0.16 -38.28
CA SER A 146 4.16 -0.39 -39.69
C SER A 146 5.36 0.37 -40.21
N GLY A 147 5.52 1.65 -39.90
CA GLY A 147 6.54 2.53 -40.45
C GLY A 147 7.73 2.74 -39.53
N PHE A 148 8.69 3.53 -40.02
CA PHE A 148 9.82 3.98 -39.23
C PHE A 148 9.58 5.42 -38.80
N LEU A 149 9.74 5.69 -37.51
CA LEU A 149 9.55 7.03 -36.95
C LEU A 149 10.84 7.55 -36.34
N THR A 150 11.17 8.80 -36.68
CA THR A 150 12.13 9.61 -35.94
C THR A 150 11.36 10.63 -35.14
N CYS A 151 11.50 10.60 -33.82
CA CYS A 151 10.78 11.45 -32.91
C CYS A 151 11.74 12.30 -32.07
N GLN A 152 11.30 13.49 -31.68
CA GLN A 152 12.02 14.31 -30.69
C GLN A 152 11.34 14.20 -29.34
N ALA A 153 12.10 13.87 -28.30
CA ALA A 153 11.60 13.72 -26.94
C ALA A 153 11.05 15.06 -26.39
N THR A 154 9.83 15.04 -25.89
CA THR A 154 9.16 16.21 -25.29
C THR A 154 8.96 16.06 -23.79
N ARG A 155 8.76 14.81 -23.31
CA ARG A 155 8.68 14.47 -21.89
C ARG A 155 9.38 13.14 -21.67
N VAL A 156 10.09 13.03 -20.56
CA VAL A 156 10.96 11.89 -20.25
C VAL A 156 10.70 11.38 -18.83
N SER A 157 11.10 10.14 -18.57
CA SER A 157 11.01 9.52 -17.23
C SER A 157 9.61 9.62 -16.61
N GLY A 158 9.50 10.06 -15.37
CA GLY A 158 8.23 10.21 -14.64
C GLY A 158 7.26 11.26 -15.18
N ASP A 159 7.72 12.15 -16.07
CA ASP A 159 6.88 13.21 -16.66
C ASP A 159 6.17 12.76 -17.94
N THR A 160 6.44 11.54 -18.44
CA THR A 160 5.69 10.97 -19.55
C THR A 160 4.21 10.80 -19.21
N THR A 161 3.35 10.75 -20.23
CA THR A 161 1.91 10.53 -20.06
C THR A 161 1.62 9.29 -19.21
N VAL A 162 2.31 8.18 -19.47
CA VAL A 162 2.20 6.94 -18.68
C VAL A 162 2.74 7.13 -17.26
N GLY A 163 3.89 7.79 -17.10
CA GLY A 163 4.49 8.11 -15.80
C GLY A 163 3.54 8.92 -14.90
N GLN A 164 2.86 9.92 -15.48
CA GLN A 164 1.86 10.71 -14.76
C GLN A 164 0.62 9.88 -14.38
N MET A 165 0.15 8.97 -15.24
CA MET A 165 -0.95 8.06 -14.92
C MET A 165 -0.57 7.12 -13.77
N ILE A 166 0.62 6.53 -13.80
CA ILE A 166 1.14 5.68 -12.72
C ILE A 166 1.15 6.46 -11.40
N ARG A 167 1.70 7.66 -11.40
CA ARG A 167 1.76 8.51 -10.21
C ARG A 167 0.38 8.85 -9.65
N LEU A 168 -0.59 9.19 -10.52
CA LEU A 168 -1.97 9.47 -10.08
C LEU A 168 -2.63 8.24 -9.44
N VAL A 169 -2.40 7.04 -9.99
CA VAL A 169 -2.93 5.79 -9.43
C VAL A 169 -2.24 5.46 -8.10
N GLU A 170 -0.92 5.66 -7.99
CA GLU A 170 -0.18 5.49 -6.74
C GLU A 170 -0.67 6.45 -5.65
N GLU A 171 -0.86 7.72 -5.97
CA GLU A 171 -1.40 8.72 -5.03
C GLU A 171 -2.83 8.35 -4.59
N ALA A 172 -3.66 7.89 -5.52
CA ALA A 172 -5.01 7.42 -5.22
C ALA A 172 -4.99 6.17 -4.32
N ALA A 173 -4.10 5.21 -4.61
CA ALA A 173 -3.93 3.98 -3.82
C ALA A 173 -3.32 4.25 -2.43
N ALA A 174 -2.41 5.22 -2.33
CA ALA A 174 -1.80 5.65 -1.07
C ALA A 174 -2.75 6.50 -0.21
N SER A 175 -3.76 7.12 -0.82
CA SER A 175 -4.74 7.93 -0.09
C SER A 175 -5.61 7.00 0.78
N LYS A 176 -5.53 7.16 2.11
CA LYS A 176 -6.47 6.49 3.02
C LYS A 176 -7.89 6.92 2.66
N ALA A 177 -8.78 5.95 2.50
CA ALA A 177 -10.20 6.24 2.31
C ALA A 177 -10.69 7.23 3.38
N PRO A 178 -11.59 8.19 3.05
CA PRO A 178 -12.10 9.19 4.01
C PRO A 178 -12.62 8.56 5.31
N ILE A 179 -13.24 7.39 5.21
CA ILE A 179 -13.72 6.60 6.35
C ILE A 179 -12.56 6.15 7.27
N ALA A 180 -11.42 5.73 6.73
CA ALA A 180 -10.26 5.35 7.54
C ALA A 180 -9.68 6.54 8.32
N LYS A 181 -9.65 7.73 7.71
CA LYS A 181 -9.23 8.97 8.39
C LYS A 181 -10.16 9.34 9.55
N ILE A 182 -11.47 9.14 9.38
CA ILE A 182 -12.45 9.37 10.45
C ILE A 182 -12.25 8.33 11.56
N ALA A 183 -12.08 7.07 11.23
CA ALA A 183 -11.82 6.01 12.20
C ALA A 183 -10.53 6.26 13.00
N ASP A 184 -9.45 6.67 12.33
CA ASP A 184 -8.18 7.05 12.98
C ASP A 184 -8.40 8.21 13.97
N LYS A 185 -9.16 9.24 13.58
CA LYS A 185 -9.46 10.41 14.43
C LYS A 185 -10.32 10.05 15.64
N VAL A 186 -11.34 9.22 15.46
CA VAL A 186 -12.17 8.71 16.55
C VAL A 186 -11.33 7.87 17.51
N SER A 187 -10.51 6.96 16.99
CA SER A 187 -9.64 6.11 17.79
C SER A 187 -8.60 6.92 18.58
N ALA A 188 -8.07 8.00 18.01
CA ALA A 188 -7.11 8.89 18.67
C ALA A 188 -7.67 9.58 19.93
N ILE A 189 -9.01 9.75 20.01
CA ILE A 189 -9.69 10.31 21.18
C ILE A 189 -10.17 9.17 22.09
N PHE A 190 -10.79 8.16 21.50
CA PHE A 190 -11.43 7.05 22.22
C PHE A 190 -10.43 6.26 23.06
N VAL A 191 -9.29 5.85 22.46
CA VAL A 191 -8.29 5.02 23.14
C VAL A 191 -7.70 5.70 24.37
N PRO A 192 -7.22 6.96 24.33
CA PRO A 192 -6.76 7.65 25.55
C PRO A 192 -7.86 7.81 26.59
N THR A 193 -9.10 8.09 26.17
CA THR A 193 -10.23 8.26 27.11
C THR A 193 -10.51 6.95 27.86
N VAL A 194 -10.56 5.82 27.17
CA VAL A 194 -10.74 4.50 27.81
C VAL A 194 -9.59 4.18 28.77
N LEU A 195 -8.33 4.47 28.38
CA LEU A 195 -7.17 4.25 29.25
C LEU A 195 -7.23 5.10 30.53
N ILE A 196 -7.68 6.36 30.42
CA ILE A 196 -7.85 7.23 31.58
C ILE A 196 -8.96 6.67 32.49
N LEU A 197 -10.10 6.26 31.94
CA LEU A 197 -11.18 5.65 32.71
C LEU A 197 -10.74 4.36 33.40
N ALA A 198 -10.00 3.50 32.72
CA ALA A 198 -9.46 2.28 33.29
C ALA A 198 -8.51 2.58 34.46
N LEU A 199 -7.66 3.59 34.31
CA LEU A 199 -6.73 4.03 35.38
C LEU A 199 -7.50 4.59 36.58
N ILE A 200 -8.50 5.44 36.35
CA ILE A 200 -9.37 5.98 37.41
C ILE A 200 -10.09 4.84 38.12
N THR A 201 -10.67 3.88 37.39
CA THR A 201 -11.36 2.71 37.96
C THR A 201 -10.42 1.93 38.87
N GLY A 202 -9.18 1.64 38.43
CA GLY A 202 -8.19 0.96 39.23
C GLY A 202 -7.83 1.71 40.52
N ILE A 203 -7.61 3.02 40.42
CA ILE A 203 -7.30 3.88 41.59
C ILE A 203 -8.47 3.92 42.58
N VAL A 204 -9.70 4.05 42.11
CA VAL A 204 -10.90 4.09 42.97
C VAL A 204 -11.04 2.79 43.76
N TRP A 205 -10.91 1.64 43.12
CA TRP A 205 -11.02 0.35 43.82
C TRP A 205 -9.89 0.14 44.83
N LEU A 206 -8.66 0.57 44.53
CA LEU A 206 -7.56 0.53 45.49
C LEU A 206 -7.82 1.47 46.68
N ALA A 207 -8.36 2.66 46.47
CA ALA A 207 -8.68 3.63 47.54
C ALA A 207 -9.81 3.14 48.47
N ILE A 208 -10.74 2.30 47.96
CA ILE A 208 -11.79 1.64 48.74
C ILE A 208 -11.26 0.45 49.55
N GLY A 209 -9.98 0.08 49.39
CA GLY A 209 -9.32 -0.98 50.16
C GLY A 209 -9.46 -2.38 49.54
N GLN A 210 -9.82 -2.46 48.25
CA GLN A 210 -9.81 -3.74 47.52
C GLN A 210 -8.39 -4.20 47.17
N THR A 211 -8.23 -5.49 46.90
CA THR A 211 -6.94 -6.07 46.51
C THR A 211 -6.48 -5.55 45.14
N VAL A 212 -5.16 -5.52 44.93
CA VAL A 212 -4.57 -5.10 43.66
C VAL A 212 -5.10 -5.96 42.49
N GLY A 213 -5.27 -7.27 42.68
CA GLY A 213 -5.84 -8.18 41.67
C GLY A 213 -7.24 -7.78 41.27
N PHE A 214 -8.11 -7.50 42.23
CA PHE A 214 -9.50 -7.09 41.98
C PHE A 214 -9.54 -5.73 41.23
N ALA A 215 -8.73 -4.77 41.65
CA ALA A 215 -8.67 -3.45 41.02
C ALA A 215 -8.18 -3.55 39.55
N LEU A 216 -7.17 -4.38 39.28
CA LEU A 216 -6.66 -4.63 37.94
C LEU A 216 -7.69 -5.33 37.05
N ALA A 217 -8.38 -6.36 37.57
CA ALA A 217 -9.43 -7.06 36.81
C ALA A 217 -10.52 -6.08 36.36
N ARG A 218 -10.98 -5.18 37.25
CA ARG A 218 -12.00 -4.18 36.94
C ARG A 218 -11.48 -3.08 36.01
N ALA A 219 -10.20 -2.69 36.11
CA ALA A 219 -9.61 -1.73 35.16
C ALA A 219 -9.45 -2.32 33.75
N ILE A 220 -9.20 -3.63 33.62
CA ILE A 220 -9.08 -4.31 32.31
C ILE A 220 -10.46 -4.52 31.67
N SER A 221 -11.54 -4.63 32.44
CA SER A 221 -12.89 -4.79 31.91
C SER A 221 -13.58 -3.50 31.48
N VAL A 222 -12.95 -2.32 31.65
CA VAL A 222 -13.41 -1.03 31.09
C VAL A 222 -13.03 -0.92 29.61
#